data_2a2ceb67796118c0bcf620f8e56d4e74
#
_entry.id   2a2ceb67796118c0bcf620f8e56d4e74
#
_cell.length_a   1.000
_cell.length_b   1.000
_cell.length_c   1.000
_cell.angle_alpha   90.00
_cell.angle_beta   90.00
_cell.angle_gamma   90.00
#
_symmetry.space_group_name_H-M   'P 1'
#
loop_
_entity.id
_entity.type
_entity.pdbx_description
1 polymer ?
#
loop_
_entity_poly.entity_id
_entity_poly.type
_entity_poly.pdbx_seq_one_letter_code
_entity_poly.pdbx_strand_id
1 'polypeptide(L)'
;MGLAVDLAHQKKRLELMSEHDPLTGLPNRRVLFRELEKAMEAKRPFALCYMDLDDFKQVNDTYGHDCGDQLLNGFAERLQSALSTAGTLIRLGGDEFIAILYGVSERCIAGERFRRMLEAIGSEPYHLEGIDLNPAVSMGLALYPSEADSLEALMRLADADMYEHKKRRRCRNGTETSPSADGASCGAGV
;
A
#
# COMPACT_ATOMS: atom_id res chain seq x y z
N MET A 1 -17.27 21.21 -35.57
CA MET A 1 -16.28 20.18 -35.14
C MET A 1 -15.61 20.52 -33.80
N GLY A 2 -15.41 21.78 -33.42
CA GLY A 2 -14.71 22.16 -32.15
C GLY A 2 -15.41 21.73 -30.85
N LEU A 3 -16.72 21.93 -30.74
CA LEU A 3 -17.46 21.70 -29.48
C LEU A 3 -17.49 20.24 -29.03
N ALA A 4 -17.59 19.30 -29.95
CA ALA A 4 -17.60 17.87 -29.64
C ALA A 4 -16.22 17.37 -29.20
N VAL A 5 -15.14 17.91 -29.75
CA VAL A 5 -13.73 17.60 -29.36
C VAL A 5 -13.44 18.21 -28.00
N ASP A 6 -13.92 19.41 -27.70
CA ASP A 6 -13.78 20.06 -26.40
C ASP A 6 -14.51 19.28 -25.29
N LEU A 7 -15.73 18.82 -25.55
CA LEU A 7 -16.53 18.05 -24.62
C LEU A 7 -15.86 16.69 -24.32
N ALA A 8 -15.30 16.03 -25.33
CA ALA A 8 -14.57 14.77 -25.18
C ALA A 8 -13.30 14.97 -24.35
N HIS A 9 -12.55 16.06 -24.56
CA HIS A 9 -11.36 16.39 -23.77
C HIS A 9 -11.71 16.73 -22.32
N GLN A 10 -12.76 17.48 -22.08
CA GLN A 10 -13.24 17.81 -20.73
C GLN A 10 -13.69 16.54 -19.99
N LYS A 11 -14.45 15.66 -20.66
CA LYS A 11 -14.88 14.38 -20.10
C LYS A 11 -13.69 13.51 -19.72
N LYS A 12 -12.72 13.36 -20.63
CA LYS A 12 -11.49 12.58 -20.38
C LYS A 12 -10.68 13.16 -19.22
N ARG A 13 -10.59 14.49 -19.11
CA ARG A 13 -9.90 15.16 -18.00
C ARG A 13 -10.62 14.94 -16.67
N LEU A 14 -11.95 15.00 -16.63
CA LEU A 14 -12.75 14.70 -15.45
C LEU A 14 -12.62 13.21 -15.04
N GLU A 15 -12.60 12.29 -16.01
CA GLU A 15 -12.37 10.87 -15.77
C GLU A 15 -10.97 10.63 -15.17
N LEU A 16 -9.92 11.24 -15.73
CA LEU A 16 -8.55 11.13 -15.19
C LEU A 16 -8.46 11.69 -13.77
N MET A 17 -9.06 12.84 -13.49
CA MET A 17 -9.11 13.42 -12.14
C MET A 17 -9.95 12.58 -11.16
N SER A 18 -10.90 11.80 -11.67
CA SER A 18 -11.77 10.90 -10.88
C SER A 18 -11.16 9.51 -10.63
N GLU A 19 -10.16 9.10 -11.42
CA GLU A 19 -9.59 7.74 -11.38
C GLU A 19 -8.15 7.68 -10.87
N HIS A 20 -7.49 8.84 -10.71
CA HIS A 20 -6.11 8.92 -10.26
C HIS A 20 -5.97 9.70 -8.96
N ASP A 21 -4.95 9.35 -8.20
CA ASP A 21 -4.52 10.11 -7.03
C ASP A 21 -3.79 11.39 -7.47
N PRO A 22 -4.19 12.57 -6.98
CA PRO A 22 -3.65 13.83 -7.49
C PRO A 22 -2.18 14.08 -7.09
N LEU A 23 -1.68 13.43 -6.03
CA LEU A 23 -0.30 13.59 -5.58
C LEU A 23 0.64 12.72 -6.40
N THR A 24 0.35 11.42 -6.47
CA THR A 24 1.27 10.44 -7.07
C THR A 24 0.97 10.12 -8.53
N GLY A 25 -0.19 10.54 -9.04
CA GLY A 25 -0.66 10.17 -10.38
C GLY A 25 -1.04 8.69 -10.55
N LEU A 26 -0.90 7.88 -9.51
CA LEU A 26 -1.29 6.47 -9.55
C LEU A 26 -2.82 6.31 -9.65
N PRO A 27 -3.31 5.20 -10.18
CA PRO A 27 -4.71 4.81 -10.04
C PRO A 27 -5.17 4.89 -8.59
N ASN A 28 -6.41 5.30 -8.38
CA ASN A 28 -6.99 5.43 -7.06
C ASN A 28 -7.88 4.23 -6.68
N ARG A 29 -8.51 4.30 -5.51
CA ARG A 29 -9.41 3.26 -4.99
C ARG A 29 -10.52 2.86 -5.97
N ARG A 30 -11.03 3.80 -6.79
CA ARG A 30 -12.07 3.50 -7.77
C ARG A 30 -11.59 2.56 -8.87
N VAL A 31 -10.36 2.79 -9.33
CA VAL A 31 -9.71 1.91 -10.32
C VAL A 31 -9.42 0.54 -9.72
N LEU A 32 -9.00 0.47 -8.45
CA LEU A 32 -8.79 -0.80 -7.75
C LEU A 32 -10.01 -1.73 -7.89
N PHE A 33 -11.17 -1.24 -7.47
CA PHE A 33 -12.39 -2.06 -7.50
C PHE A 33 -12.72 -2.55 -8.91
N ARG A 34 -12.65 -1.66 -9.89
CA ARG A 34 -12.89 -2.01 -11.29
C ARG A 34 -11.93 -3.08 -11.82
N GLU A 35 -10.65 -2.98 -11.51
CA GLU A 35 -9.64 -3.95 -11.98
C GLU A 35 -9.78 -5.32 -11.29
N LEU A 36 -10.12 -5.34 -10.00
CA LEU A 36 -10.38 -6.57 -9.28
C LEU A 36 -11.66 -7.25 -9.78
N GLU A 37 -12.75 -6.52 -9.96
CA GLU A 37 -14.00 -7.05 -10.54
C GLU A 37 -13.77 -7.69 -11.90
N LYS A 38 -13.07 -6.99 -12.81
CA LYS A 38 -12.71 -7.54 -14.13
C LYS A 38 -11.89 -8.82 -14.04
N ALA A 39 -10.91 -8.89 -13.13
CA ALA A 39 -10.08 -10.06 -12.95
C ALA A 39 -10.89 -11.25 -12.42
N MET A 40 -11.82 -10.98 -11.48
CA MET A 40 -12.72 -11.99 -10.90
C MET A 40 -13.74 -12.49 -11.91
N GLU A 41 -14.38 -11.62 -12.70
CA GLU A 41 -15.28 -11.99 -13.79
C GLU A 41 -14.58 -12.86 -14.83
N ALA A 42 -13.33 -12.54 -15.16
CA ALA A 42 -12.50 -13.32 -16.06
C ALA A 42 -11.93 -14.61 -15.42
N LYS A 43 -12.21 -14.86 -14.14
CA LYS A 43 -11.67 -15.97 -13.34
C LYS A 43 -10.13 -16.05 -13.40
N ARG A 44 -9.47 -14.91 -13.54
CA ARG A 44 -8.00 -14.84 -13.57
C ARG A 44 -7.47 -14.82 -12.15
N PRO A 45 -6.57 -15.75 -11.77
CA PRO A 45 -5.94 -15.70 -10.47
C PRO A 45 -5.08 -14.46 -10.35
N PHE A 46 -5.02 -13.89 -9.13
CA PHE A 46 -4.16 -12.77 -8.81
C PHE A 46 -3.77 -12.78 -7.33
N ALA A 47 -2.66 -12.12 -7.03
CA ALA A 47 -2.27 -11.79 -5.67
C ALA A 47 -2.45 -10.29 -5.45
N LEU A 48 -3.10 -9.93 -4.35
CA LEU A 48 -3.25 -8.58 -3.86
C LEU A 48 -2.28 -8.37 -2.71
N CYS A 49 -1.48 -7.30 -2.78
CA CYS A 49 -0.59 -6.86 -1.72
C CYS A 49 -1.05 -5.51 -1.19
N TYR A 50 -1.43 -5.45 0.08
CA TYR A 50 -1.66 -4.22 0.81
C TYR A 50 -0.35 -3.75 1.43
N MET A 51 -0.01 -2.47 1.29
CA MET A 51 1.24 -1.88 1.76
C MET A 51 0.97 -0.56 2.48
N ASP A 52 1.74 -0.31 3.53
CA ASP A 52 1.68 0.89 4.36
C ASP A 52 3.12 1.31 4.72
N LEU A 53 3.45 2.60 4.56
CA LEU A 53 4.74 3.12 5.01
C LEU A 53 4.74 3.27 6.53
N ASP A 54 5.59 2.50 7.19
CA ASP A 54 5.70 2.54 8.65
C ASP A 54 6.19 3.93 9.10
N ASP A 55 5.52 4.45 10.13
CA ASP A 55 5.86 5.70 10.80
C ASP A 55 5.85 6.96 9.89
N PHE A 56 5.09 6.91 8.76
CA PHE A 56 4.96 8.03 7.82
C PHE A 56 4.48 9.31 8.51
N LYS A 57 3.58 9.21 9.49
CA LYS A 57 3.15 10.36 10.29
C LYS A 57 4.33 11.04 10.98
N GLN A 58 5.30 10.27 11.50
CA GLN A 58 6.48 10.84 12.15
C GLN A 58 7.36 11.61 11.15
N VAL A 59 7.43 11.16 9.89
CA VAL A 59 8.12 11.91 8.82
C VAL A 59 7.45 13.27 8.63
N ASN A 60 6.12 13.32 8.50
CA ASN A 60 5.39 14.58 8.39
C ASN A 60 5.56 15.48 9.60
N ASP A 61 5.47 14.93 10.81
CA ASP A 61 5.60 15.69 12.06
C ASP A 61 7.02 16.24 12.25
N THR A 62 8.05 15.58 11.70
CA THR A 62 9.45 15.97 11.86
C THR A 62 9.95 16.88 10.74
N TYR A 63 9.59 16.58 9.49
CA TYR A 63 10.16 17.21 8.31
C TYR A 63 9.14 18.03 7.49
N GLY A 64 7.87 18.01 7.91
CA GLY A 64 6.80 18.72 7.24
C GLY A 64 6.11 17.91 6.13
N HIS A 65 4.92 18.37 5.74
CA HIS A 65 4.09 17.68 4.74
C HIS A 65 4.73 17.69 3.36
N ASP A 66 5.47 18.71 2.97
CA ASP A 66 6.13 18.78 1.66
C ASP A 66 7.16 17.67 1.50
N CYS A 67 7.94 17.38 2.56
CA CYS A 67 8.88 16.26 2.59
C CYS A 67 8.16 14.92 2.53
N GLY A 68 7.03 14.77 3.25
CA GLY A 68 6.19 13.57 3.18
C GLY A 68 5.60 13.34 1.79
N ASP A 69 5.15 14.39 1.12
CA ASP A 69 4.62 14.32 -0.24
C ASP A 69 5.70 13.92 -1.26
N GLN A 70 6.92 14.46 -1.12
CA GLN A 70 8.06 14.03 -1.93
C GLN A 70 8.41 12.56 -1.69
N LEU A 71 8.37 12.10 -0.43
CA LEU A 71 8.60 10.69 -0.09
C LEU A 71 7.55 9.79 -0.74
N LEU A 72 6.27 10.14 -0.67
CA LEU A 72 5.18 9.38 -1.30
C LEU A 72 5.33 9.29 -2.81
N ASN A 73 5.72 10.40 -3.47
CA ASN A 73 5.99 10.42 -4.90
C ASN A 73 7.16 9.51 -5.28
N GLY A 74 8.29 9.65 -4.60
CA GLY A 74 9.46 8.81 -4.85
C GLY A 74 9.20 7.32 -4.58
N PHE A 75 8.41 7.02 -3.53
CA PHE A 75 7.97 5.66 -3.23
C PHE A 75 7.08 5.08 -4.34
N ALA A 76 6.10 5.86 -4.81
CA ALA A 76 5.23 5.48 -5.91
C ALA A 76 6.00 5.20 -7.21
N GLU A 77 6.96 6.06 -7.56
CA GLU A 77 7.80 5.91 -8.74
C GLU A 77 8.67 4.63 -8.69
N ARG A 78 9.32 4.38 -7.55
CA ARG A 78 10.13 3.16 -7.35
C ARG A 78 9.27 1.90 -7.38
N LEU A 79 8.11 1.90 -6.72
CA LEU A 79 7.15 0.78 -6.77
C LEU A 79 6.66 0.51 -8.18
N GLN A 80 6.27 1.56 -8.91
CA GLN A 80 5.80 1.45 -10.29
C GLN A 80 6.87 0.84 -11.19
N SER A 81 8.12 1.30 -11.04
CA SER A 81 9.26 0.80 -11.80
C SER A 81 9.55 -0.67 -11.48
N ALA A 82 9.53 -1.04 -10.20
CA ALA A 82 9.78 -2.41 -9.75
C ALA A 82 8.66 -3.39 -10.15
N LEU A 83 7.39 -2.93 -10.12
CA LEU A 83 6.24 -3.72 -10.55
C LEU A 83 6.20 -3.88 -12.07
N SER A 84 6.68 -2.89 -12.83
CA SER A 84 6.71 -2.88 -14.30
C SER A 84 5.33 -3.21 -14.90
N THR A 85 5.29 -4.10 -15.90
CA THR A 85 4.06 -4.57 -16.57
C THR A 85 3.41 -5.79 -15.90
N ALA A 86 3.98 -6.28 -14.80
CA ALA A 86 3.51 -7.50 -14.13
C ALA A 86 2.21 -7.33 -13.36
N GLY A 87 1.79 -6.08 -13.12
CA GLY A 87 0.62 -5.80 -12.31
C GLY A 87 0.15 -4.35 -12.37
N THR A 88 -0.74 -4.00 -11.45
CA THR A 88 -1.28 -2.65 -11.29
C THR A 88 -0.97 -2.14 -9.89
N LEU A 89 -0.41 -0.93 -9.80
CA LEU A 89 -0.18 -0.22 -8.55
C LEU A 89 -1.27 0.83 -8.35
N ILE A 90 -1.79 0.92 -7.13
CA ILE A 90 -2.88 1.81 -6.73
C ILE A 90 -2.50 2.51 -5.43
N ARG A 91 -2.86 3.78 -5.26
CA ARG A 91 -2.83 4.47 -3.98
C ARG A 91 -4.25 4.62 -3.44
N LEU A 92 -4.46 4.19 -2.19
CA LEU A 92 -5.78 4.33 -1.53
C LEU A 92 -5.97 5.70 -0.90
N GLY A 93 -4.89 6.32 -0.46
CA GLY A 93 -4.82 7.59 0.25
C GLY A 93 -3.81 7.51 1.40
N GLY A 94 -3.37 8.67 1.93
CA GLY A 94 -2.33 8.69 2.96
C GLY A 94 -1.07 7.97 2.52
N ASP A 95 -0.64 7.01 3.31
CA ASP A 95 0.54 6.16 3.14
C ASP A 95 0.20 4.72 2.65
N GLU A 96 -1.05 4.48 2.23
CA GLU A 96 -1.56 3.17 1.84
C GLU A 96 -1.52 2.94 0.34
N PHE A 97 -0.90 1.84 -0.07
CA PHE A 97 -0.78 1.40 -1.45
C PHE A 97 -1.26 -0.04 -1.62
N ILE A 98 -1.76 -0.35 -2.82
CA ILE A 98 -2.08 -1.73 -3.22
C ILE A 98 -1.40 -2.06 -4.53
N ALA A 99 -0.77 -3.23 -4.58
CA ALA A 99 -0.31 -3.82 -5.82
C ALA A 99 -1.09 -5.10 -6.13
N ILE A 100 -1.48 -5.27 -7.40
CA ILE A 100 -2.13 -6.48 -7.91
C ILE A 100 -1.15 -7.16 -8.86
N LEU A 101 -0.80 -8.41 -8.59
CA LEU A 101 -0.03 -9.27 -9.50
C LEU A 101 -0.95 -10.27 -10.17
N TYR A 102 -1.15 -10.13 -11.48
CA TYR A 102 -2.01 -11.03 -12.24
C TYR A 102 -1.31 -12.36 -12.58
N GLY A 103 -2.11 -13.45 -12.64
CA GLY A 103 -1.60 -14.77 -12.98
C GLY A 103 -0.81 -15.45 -11.86
N VAL A 104 -0.92 -14.99 -10.62
CA VAL A 104 -0.26 -15.57 -9.45
C VAL A 104 -1.31 -16.21 -8.55
N SER A 105 -1.19 -17.51 -8.30
CA SER A 105 -2.10 -18.31 -7.49
C SER A 105 -1.45 -18.92 -6.25
N GLU A 106 -0.12 -18.78 -6.11
CA GLU A 106 0.64 -19.36 -5.02
C GLU A 106 1.19 -18.27 -4.09
N ARG A 107 0.93 -18.38 -2.79
CA ARG A 107 1.34 -17.40 -1.78
C ARG A 107 2.85 -17.25 -1.67
N CYS A 108 3.60 -18.34 -1.82
CA CYS A 108 5.06 -18.30 -1.79
C CYS A 108 5.63 -17.49 -2.96
N ILE A 109 5.05 -17.66 -4.18
CA ILE A 109 5.47 -16.92 -5.37
C ILE A 109 5.11 -15.44 -5.23
N ALA A 110 3.90 -15.13 -4.78
CA ALA A 110 3.48 -13.76 -4.51
C ALA A 110 4.39 -13.10 -3.48
N GLY A 111 4.60 -13.73 -2.34
CA GLY A 111 5.43 -13.23 -1.26
C GLY A 111 6.86 -12.95 -1.69
N GLU A 112 7.48 -13.87 -2.45
CA GLU A 112 8.83 -13.68 -2.97
C GLU A 112 8.93 -12.52 -3.96
N ARG A 113 7.96 -12.36 -4.86
CA ARG A 113 7.93 -11.24 -5.81
C ARG A 113 7.80 -9.89 -5.10
N PHE A 114 6.88 -9.78 -4.14
CA PHE A 114 6.70 -8.55 -3.38
C PHE A 114 7.89 -8.26 -2.47
N ARG A 115 8.48 -9.28 -1.84
CA ARG A 115 9.70 -9.10 -1.04
C ARG A 115 10.84 -8.52 -1.88
N ARG A 116 11.11 -9.08 -3.06
CA ARG A 116 12.15 -8.57 -3.98
C ARG A 116 11.85 -7.15 -4.46
N MET A 117 10.58 -6.84 -4.72
CA MET A 117 10.16 -5.49 -5.07
C MET A 117 10.47 -4.50 -3.93
N LEU A 118 10.09 -4.84 -2.68
CA LEU A 118 10.37 -3.98 -1.53
C LEU A 118 11.88 -3.85 -1.24
N GLU A 119 12.65 -4.90 -1.43
CA GLU A 119 14.12 -4.84 -1.31
C GLU A 119 14.72 -3.91 -2.36
N ALA A 120 14.26 -4.00 -3.61
CA ALA A 120 14.75 -3.13 -4.67
C ALA A 120 14.44 -1.65 -4.43
N ILE A 121 13.25 -1.32 -3.94
CA ILE A 121 12.88 0.08 -3.64
C ILE A 121 13.51 0.63 -2.36
N GLY A 122 13.89 -0.25 -1.41
CA GLY A 122 14.58 0.11 -0.17
C GLY A 122 16.10 0.02 -0.26
N SER A 123 16.67 -0.34 -1.43
CA SER A 123 18.13 -0.51 -1.60
C SER A 123 18.90 0.81 -1.49
N GLU A 124 18.25 1.91 -1.80
CA GLU A 124 18.83 3.25 -1.72
C GLU A 124 17.92 4.20 -0.93
N PRO A 125 18.47 5.10 -0.12
CA PRO A 125 17.67 6.08 0.60
C PRO A 125 16.94 7.03 -0.37
N TYR A 126 15.90 7.69 0.13
CA TYR A 126 15.22 8.79 -0.53
C TYR A 126 15.93 10.08 -0.15
N HIS A 127 16.58 10.73 -1.12
CA HIS A 127 17.29 11.99 -0.92
C HIS A 127 16.30 13.16 -1.08
N LEU A 128 15.79 13.68 0.03
CA LEU A 128 14.76 14.72 0.05
C LEU A 128 15.28 15.95 0.78
N GLU A 129 15.43 17.08 0.08
CA GLU A 129 15.85 18.38 0.66
C GLU A 129 17.10 18.30 1.55
N GLY A 130 18.05 17.44 1.21
CA GLY A 130 19.28 17.22 1.98
C GLY A 130 19.14 16.25 3.14
N ILE A 131 18.02 15.55 3.24
CA ILE A 131 17.73 14.50 4.23
C ILE A 131 17.67 13.15 3.53
N ASP A 132 18.28 12.15 4.12
CA ASP A 132 18.24 10.76 3.65
C ASP A 132 17.21 9.98 4.47
N LEU A 133 16.12 9.56 3.83
CA LEU A 133 15.07 8.75 4.44
C LEU A 133 15.06 7.34 3.87
N ASN A 134 14.93 6.36 4.74
CA ASN A 134 14.74 4.96 4.35
C ASN A 134 13.53 4.39 5.10
N PRO A 135 12.30 4.68 4.63
CA PRO A 135 11.09 4.26 5.32
C PRO A 135 10.96 2.74 5.28
N ALA A 136 10.51 2.19 6.39
CA ALA A 136 10.10 0.80 6.45
C ALA A 136 8.70 0.66 5.84
N VAL A 137 8.42 -0.52 5.27
CA VAL A 137 7.13 -0.84 4.66
C VAL A 137 6.57 -2.10 5.28
N SER A 138 5.35 -2.04 5.74
CA SER A 138 4.57 -3.22 6.13
C SER A 138 3.71 -3.68 4.98
N MET A 139 3.61 -4.99 4.78
CA MET A 139 2.82 -5.57 3.70
C MET A 139 2.00 -6.76 4.16
N GLY A 140 0.86 -6.97 3.50
CA GLY A 140 0.02 -8.15 3.67
C GLY A 140 -0.53 -8.63 2.34
N LEU A 141 -0.76 -9.92 2.22
CA LEU A 141 -1.14 -10.61 0.99
C LEU A 141 -2.50 -11.25 1.11
N ALA A 142 -3.23 -11.28 -0.01
CA ALA A 142 -4.39 -12.13 -0.23
C ALA A 142 -4.42 -12.65 -1.66
N LEU A 143 -4.86 -13.89 -1.86
CA LEU A 143 -4.87 -14.56 -3.17
C LEU A 143 -6.28 -14.90 -3.62
N TYR A 144 -6.60 -14.53 -4.86
CA TYR A 144 -7.83 -14.94 -5.54
C TYR A 144 -7.54 -16.09 -6.50
N PRO A 145 -8.37 -17.13 -6.54
CA PRO A 145 -9.52 -17.41 -5.66
C PRO A 145 -9.15 -18.28 -4.45
N SER A 146 -7.87 -18.63 -4.26
CA SER A 146 -7.43 -19.67 -3.31
C SER A 146 -7.67 -19.34 -1.84
N GLU A 147 -7.65 -18.06 -1.46
CA GLU A 147 -7.83 -17.64 -0.06
C GLU A 147 -9.16 -16.91 0.15
N ALA A 148 -9.67 -16.24 -0.87
CA ALA A 148 -11.00 -15.63 -0.86
C ALA A 148 -11.53 -15.47 -2.28
N ASP A 149 -12.85 -15.43 -2.42
CA ASP A 149 -13.60 -15.33 -3.67
C ASP A 149 -14.42 -14.04 -3.78
N SER A 150 -14.37 -13.19 -2.77
CA SER A 150 -15.00 -11.86 -2.77
C SER A 150 -14.01 -10.75 -2.53
N LEU A 151 -14.30 -9.59 -3.12
CA LEU A 151 -13.48 -8.39 -3.00
C LEU A 151 -13.27 -7.97 -1.55
N GLU A 152 -14.36 -7.96 -0.78
CA GLU A 152 -14.34 -7.56 0.62
C GLU A 152 -13.48 -8.51 1.46
N ALA A 153 -13.59 -9.82 1.20
CA ALA A 153 -12.79 -10.81 1.90
C ALA A 153 -11.30 -10.69 1.57
N LEU A 154 -10.95 -10.47 0.28
CA LEU A 154 -9.56 -10.26 -0.16
C LEU A 154 -8.94 -9.02 0.51
N MET A 155 -9.64 -7.89 0.48
CA MET A 155 -9.17 -6.65 1.11
C MET A 155 -8.96 -6.83 2.61
N ARG A 156 -9.91 -7.45 3.30
CA ARG A 156 -9.82 -7.71 4.73
C ARG A 156 -8.67 -8.66 5.09
N LEU A 157 -8.44 -9.70 4.29
CA LEU A 157 -7.34 -10.64 4.52
C LEU A 157 -5.98 -9.97 4.33
N ALA A 158 -5.82 -9.19 3.26
CA ALA A 158 -4.57 -8.47 3.00
C ALA A 158 -4.28 -7.42 4.08
N ASP A 159 -5.29 -6.66 4.51
CA ASP A 159 -5.16 -5.69 5.60
C ASP A 159 -4.77 -6.37 6.93
N ALA A 160 -5.44 -7.46 7.29
CA ALA A 160 -5.11 -8.21 8.50
C ALA A 160 -3.68 -8.78 8.47
N ASP A 161 -3.22 -9.32 7.34
CA ASP A 161 -1.85 -9.83 7.17
C ASP A 161 -0.82 -8.68 7.26
N MET A 162 -1.10 -7.52 6.67
CA MET A 162 -0.28 -6.31 6.78
C MET A 162 -0.17 -5.84 8.25
N TYR A 163 -1.27 -5.81 8.96
CA TYR A 163 -1.29 -5.41 10.37
C TYR A 163 -0.45 -6.34 11.25
N GLU A 164 -0.52 -7.67 11.03
CA GLU A 164 0.34 -8.64 11.73
C GLU A 164 1.82 -8.47 11.33
N HIS A 165 2.12 -8.12 10.10
CA HIS A 165 3.48 -7.80 9.67
C HIS A 165 4.01 -6.55 10.38
N LYS A 166 3.19 -5.51 10.48
CA LYS A 166 3.50 -4.26 11.19
C LYS A 166 3.81 -4.48 12.66
N LYS A 167 3.00 -5.29 13.34
CA LYS A 167 3.25 -5.69 14.74
C LYS A 167 4.58 -6.41 14.92
N ARG A 168 4.87 -7.42 14.10
CA ARG A 168 6.12 -8.19 14.18
C ARG A 168 7.36 -7.32 13.96
N ARG A 169 7.27 -6.31 13.12
CA ARG A 169 8.35 -5.34 12.90
C ARG A 169 8.57 -4.46 14.13
N ARG A 170 7.50 -3.92 14.71
CA ARG A 170 7.57 -3.11 15.93
C ARG A 170 8.17 -3.86 17.09
N CYS A 171 7.75 -5.10 17.34
CA CYS A 171 8.34 -5.96 18.37
C CYS A 171 9.84 -6.20 18.14
N ARG A 172 10.29 -6.38 16.89
CA ARG A 172 11.73 -6.57 16.58
C ARG A 172 12.54 -5.29 16.77
N ASN A 173 11.95 -4.13 16.55
CA ASN A 173 12.62 -2.84 16.69
C ASN A 173 12.57 -2.27 18.12
N GLY A 174 11.99 -3.00 19.10
CA GLY A 174 11.97 -2.62 20.52
C GLY A 174 11.07 -1.41 20.85
N THR A 175 10.10 -1.08 19.96
CA THR A 175 9.21 0.07 20.12
C THR A 175 7.88 -0.24 20.82
N GLU A 176 7.62 -1.47 21.24
CA GLU A 176 6.49 -1.77 22.13
C GLU A 176 6.97 -1.76 23.60
N THR A 177 6.69 -0.65 24.30
CA THR A 177 6.56 -0.68 25.76
C THR A 177 5.37 -1.57 26.10
N SER A 178 5.63 -2.66 26.83
CA SER A 178 4.58 -3.51 27.42
C SER A 178 3.53 -2.62 28.10
N PRO A 179 2.21 -2.92 27.96
CA PRO A 179 1.23 -2.25 28.78
C PRO A 179 1.57 -2.55 30.25
N SER A 180 1.82 -1.49 31.00
CA SER A 180 2.09 -1.55 32.43
C SER A 180 0.91 -2.28 33.12
N ALA A 181 1.21 -3.43 33.68
CA ALA A 181 0.36 -4.10 34.63
C ALA A 181 0.41 -3.32 35.96
N ASP A 182 -0.28 -2.20 36.01
CA ASP A 182 -0.53 -1.46 37.24
C ASP A 182 -1.90 -1.84 37.78
N GLY A 183 -1.88 -2.40 38.98
CA GLY A 183 -3.02 -2.34 39.88
C GLY A 183 -3.62 -3.66 40.35
N ALA A 184 -2.85 -4.54 40.96
CA ALA A 184 -3.45 -5.44 41.96
C ALA A 184 -2.74 -5.21 43.29
N SER A 185 -3.11 -4.15 44.01
CA SER A 185 -2.79 -4.03 45.42
C SER A 185 -3.68 -5.00 46.19
N CYS A 186 -3.06 -6.11 46.59
CA CYS A 186 -3.66 -7.02 47.56
C CYS A 186 -3.54 -6.36 48.94
N GLY A 187 -4.62 -5.76 49.41
CA GLY A 187 -4.76 -5.30 50.80
C GLY A 187 -4.83 -6.51 51.74
N ALA A 188 -3.78 -6.76 52.46
CA ALA A 188 -3.83 -7.59 53.66
C ALA A 188 -4.45 -6.75 54.77
N GLY A 189 -5.62 -7.16 55.23
CA GLY A 189 -6.30 -6.66 56.46
C GLY A 189 -6.31 -7.77 57.51
N VAL A 190 -5.87 -7.44 58.68
CA VAL A 190 -5.83 -8.15 59.92
C VAL A 190 -7.17 -8.77 60.31
#